data_be8c2e5192178c33b2b722b4f7182bfc
#
_entry.id   be8c2e5192178c33b2b722b4f7182bfc
#
_cell.length_a   1.000
_cell.length_b   1.000
_cell.length_c   1.000
_cell.angle_alpha   90.00
_cell.angle_beta   90.00
_cell.angle_gamma   90.00
#
_symmetry.space_group_name_H-M   'P 1'
#
loop_
_entity.id
_entity.type
_entity.pdbx_description
1 polymer ?
#
loop_
_entity_poly.entity_id
_entity_poly.type
_entity_poly.pdbx_seq_one_letter_code
_entity_poly.pdbx_strand_id
1 'polypeptide(L)'
;SMSSKLINQQRDYFSKMVVEAVMMLDPQTLPLNMIGIKKVSGGALEDTQLVSGVAFKKTFSYAGFEMQQKVYSNPKIALLNIELELKAEKDNAEVRLENVEEYQKVVDAEWNILYDKLDRIAASGAKVVLSKLPIGDVATQYFADKGMFCAGRVVEEDLNRTMKSCGGSIQSTVHDLNDETLATCETFEEKQVGGERFNFFYGCPKSQSCTIIVRGGAEQFMEETERSLHD
;
A
#
# COMPACT_ATOMS: atom_id res chain seq x y z
N SER A 1 31.30 19.10 -21.69
CA SER A 1 30.07 19.71 -22.09
C SER A 1 29.05 19.70 -20.92
N MET A 2 28.02 20.49 -21.04
CA MET A 2 26.99 20.64 -20.01
C MET A 2 26.25 19.32 -19.68
N SER A 3 26.02 18.47 -20.68
CA SER A 3 25.30 17.20 -20.45
C SER A 3 26.11 16.23 -19.58
N SER A 4 27.44 16.21 -19.73
CA SER A 4 28.31 15.37 -18.89
C SER A 4 28.32 15.82 -17.43
N LYS A 5 28.29 17.11 -17.16
CA LYS A 5 28.25 17.66 -15.80
C LYS A 5 26.91 17.33 -15.12
N LEU A 6 25.79 17.46 -15.84
CA LEU A 6 24.49 17.13 -15.32
C LEU A 6 24.40 15.65 -14.96
N ILE A 7 24.90 14.77 -15.83
CA ILE A 7 24.91 13.33 -15.58
C ILE A 7 25.77 13.00 -14.35
N ASN A 8 26.93 13.63 -14.19
CA ASN A 8 27.80 13.39 -13.05
C ASN A 8 27.18 13.87 -11.74
N GLN A 9 26.55 15.04 -11.74
CA GLN A 9 25.83 15.56 -10.56
C GLN A 9 24.68 14.62 -10.17
N GLN A 10 23.96 14.10 -11.15
CA GLN A 10 22.87 13.17 -10.93
C GLN A 10 23.37 11.85 -10.36
N ARG A 11 24.51 11.33 -10.85
CA ARG A 11 25.14 10.13 -10.30
C ARG A 11 25.55 10.31 -8.84
N ASP A 12 26.12 11.46 -8.49
CA ASP A 12 26.49 11.77 -7.10
C ASP A 12 25.27 11.80 -6.20
N TYR A 13 24.17 12.41 -6.66
CA TYR A 13 22.93 12.46 -5.92
C TYR A 13 22.37 11.05 -5.66
N PHE A 14 22.36 10.20 -6.68
CA PHE A 14 21.92 8.81 -6.54
C PHE A 14 22.84 7.99 -5.66
N SER A 15 24.14 8.18 -5.77
CA SER A 15 25.11 7.46 -4.93
C SER A 15 24.89 7.75 -3.46
N LYS A 16 24.63 9.01 -3.10
CA LYS A 16 24.30 9.40 -1.72
C LYS A 16 23.02 8.72 -1.26
N MET A 17 22.00 8.70 -2.11
CA MET A 17 20.71 8.11 -1.79
C MET A 17 20.82 6.60 -1.57
N VAL A 18 21.61 5.91 -2.41
CA VAL A 18 21.87 4.47 -2.25
C VAL A 18 22.58 4.18 -0.94
N VAL A 19 23.60 4.99 -0.60
CA VAL A 19 24.33 4.84 0.66
C VAL A 19 23.39 5.02 1.86
N GLU A 20 22.56 6.04 1.85
CA GLU A 20 21.56 6.26 2.91
C GLU A 20 20.58 5.09 3.02
N ALA A 21 20.13 4.56 1.88
CA ALA A 21 19.21 3.42 1.85
C ALA A 21 19.87 2.18 2.46
N VAL A 22 21.11 1.88 2.10
CA VAL A 22 21.85 0.73 2.63
C VAL A 22 22.08 0.89 4.14
N MET A 23 22.35 2.10 4.61
CA MET A 23 22.58 2.36 6.04
C MET A 23 21.31 2.21 6.88
N MET A 24 20.13 2.33 6.28
CA MET A 24 18.84 2.10 6.97
C MET A 24 18.52 0.63 7.16
N LEU A 25 19.17 -0.26 6.42
CA LEU A 25 18.96 -1.72 6.54
C LEU A 25 19.72 -2.27 7.74
N ASP A 26 19.23 -3.39 8.27
CA ASP A 26 19.92 -4.10 9.34
C ASP A 26 21.31 -4.57 8.85
N PRO A 27 22.40 -4.18 9.55
CA PRO A 27 23.74 -4.55 9.13
C PRO A 27 24.00 -6.05 9.06
N GLN A 28 23.22 -6.85 9.78
CA GLN A 28 23.41 -8.30 9.82
C GLN A 28 22.73 -9.04 8.68
N THR A 29 21.64 -8.51 8.16
CA THR A 29 20.84 -9.20 7.15
C THR A 29 20.82 -8.51 5.78
N LEU A 30 21.04 -7.22 5.71
CA LEU A 30 21.09 -6.40 4.48
C LEU A 30 20.28 -6.96 3.31
N PRO A 31 18.96 -7.26 3.48
CA PRO A 31 18.19 -7.80 2.36
C PRO A 31 17.88 -6.67 1.38
N LEU A 32 18.56 -6.67 0.26
CA LEU A 32 18.37 -5.65 -0.78
C LEU A 32 16.92 -5.58 -1.26
N ASN A 33 16.17 -6.66 -1.12
CA ASN A 33 14.73 -6.69 -1.44
C ASN A 33 13.87 -5.85 -0.49
N MET A 34 14.44 -5.35 0.61
CA MET A 34 13.77 -4.43 1.52
C MET A 34 13.87 -2.97 1.08
N ILE A 35 14.66 -2.69 0.05
CA ILE A 35 14.68 -1.39 -0.61
C ILE A 35 13.64 -1.41 -1.72
N GLY A 36 12.54 -0.68 -1.54
CA GLY A 36 11.53 -0.51 -2.56
C GLY A 36 11.96 0.57 -3.54
N ILE A 37 11.84 0.30 -4.83
CA ILE A 37 12.11 1.28 -5.87
C ILE A 37 10.83 1.51 -6.65
N LYS A 38 10.33 2.74 -6.64
CA LYS A 38 9.11 3.13 -7.33
C LYS A 38 9.46 4.20 -8.36
N LYS A 39 8.98 4.02 -9.58
CA LYS A 39 9.23 4.95 -10.69
C LYS A 39 7.97 5.77 -10.94
N VAL A 40 8.12 7.10 -10.96
CA VAL A 40 7.03 8.03 -11.26
C VAL A 40 7.45 8.96 -12.37
N SER A 41 6.73 8.95 -13.46
CA SER A 41 6.98 9.79 -14.63
C SER A 41 6.81 11.28 -14.29
N GLY A 42 7.56 12.12 -14.98
CA GLY A 42 7.53 13.56 -14.78
C GLY A 42 8.46 14.02 -13.67
N GLY A 43 8.60 15.33 -13.54
CA GLY A 43 9.54 15.93 -12.61
C GLY A 43 10.98 15.82 -13.09
N ALA A 44 11.89 16.31 -12.29
CA ALA A 44 13.33 16.22 -12.54
C ALA A 44 13.93 15.11 -11.68
N LEU A 45 15.12 14.68 -12.03
CA LEU A 45 15.83 13.66 -11.26
C LEU A 45 16.09 14.08 -9.82
N GLU A 46 16.26 15.38 -9.60
CA GLU A 46 16.42 15.97 -8.27
C GLU A 46 15.16 15.85 -7.40
N ASP A 47 14.01 15.61 -8.02
CA ASP A 47 12.74 15.37 -7.29
C ASP A 47 12.64 13.94 -6.72
N THR A 48 13.60 13.07 -7.06
CA THR A 48 13.72 11.74 -6.47
C THR A 48 13.90 11.86 -4.97
N GLN A 49 13.13 11.06 -4.22
CA GLN A 49 13.15 11.16 -2.75
C GLN A 49 13.35 9.78 -2.12
N LEU A 50 14.03 9.80 -0.99
CA LEU A 50 14.20 8.64 -0.12
C LEU A 50 13.19 8.72 1.01
N VAL A 51 12.36 7.69 1.15
CA VAL A 51 11.37 7.56 2.21
C VAL A 51 11.88 6.58 3.25
N SER A 52 12.05 7.05 4.49
CA SER A 52 12.38 6.17 5.62
C SER A 52 11.11 5.44 6.05
N GLY A 53 10.92 4.24 5.51
CA GLY A 53 9.73 3.46 5.69
C GLY A 53 9.24 2.87 4.38
N VAL A 54 7.94 2.77 4.21
CA VAL A 54 7.33 2.16 3.04
C VAL A 54 6.50 3.17 2.28
N ALA A 55 6.63 3.16 0.96
CA ALA A 55 5.74 3.89 0.07
C ALA A 55 5.41 3.00 -1.13
N PHE A 56 4.15 2.98 -1.53
CA PHE A 56 3.74 2.26 -2.73
C PHE A 56 2.57 2.96 -3.41
N LYS A 57 2.49 2.76 -4.71
CA LYS A 57 1.46 3.37 -5.54
C LYS A 57 0.09 2.85 -5.15
N LYS A 58 -0.88 3.77 -5.04
CA LYS A 58 -2.27 3.42 -4.82
C LYS A 58 -2.81 2.69 -6.06
N THR A 59 -3.49 1.58 -5.83
CA THR A 59 -4.19 0.84 -6.86
C THR A 59 -5.60 1.40 -7.04
N PHE A 60 -6.40 0.75 -7.87
CA PHE A 60 -7.78 1.15 -8.13
C PHE A 60 -8.58 1.30 -6.84
N SER A 61 -9.40 2.34 -6.76
CA SER A 61 -10.32 2.57 -5.63
C SER A 61 -11.69 3.00 -6.13
N TYR A 62 -12.70 2.72 -5.33
CA TYR A 62 -14.08 3.12 -5.59
C TYR A 62 -14.35 4.54 -5.09
N ALA A 63 -15.49 5.11 -5.50
CA ALA A 63 -15.87 6.48 -5.15
C ALA A 63 -15.88 6.76 -3.64
N GLY A 64 -16.25 5.76 -2.82
CA GLY A 64 -16.20 5.87 -1.36
C GLY A 64 -14.83 6.22 -0.81
N PHE A 65 -13.77 5.96 -1.53
CA PHE A 65 -12.41 6.31 -1.14
C PHE A 65 -12.21 7.81 -0.95
N GLU A 66 -12.88 8.63 -1.76
CA GLU A 66 -12.76 10.08 -1.65
C GLU A 66 -13.24 10.61 -0.30
N MET A 67 -14.11 9.87 0.37
CA MET A 67 -14.63 10.20 1.70
C MET A 67 -13.71 9.76 2.83
N GLN A 68 -12.70 8.96 2.54
CA GLN A 68 -11.78 8.45 3.56
C GLN A 68 -10.78 9.50 3.99
N GLN A 69 -10.44 9.49 5.27
CA GLN A 69 -9.35 10.31 5.81
C GLN A 69 -8.02 9.87 5.18
N LYS A 70 -7.15 10.81 4.87
CA LYS A 70 -5.89 10.56 4.14
C LYS A 70 -4.65 10.61 5.03
N VAL A 71 -4.76 11.10 6.26
CA VAL A 71 -3.65 11.21 7.20
C VAL A 71 -4.07 10.65 8.53
N TYR A 72 -3.22 9.80 9.12
CA TYR A 72 -3.46 9.20 10.43
C TYR A 72 -2.21 9.29 11.29
N SER A 73 -2.37 9.66 12.56
CA SER A 73 -1.30 9.65 13.57
C SER A 73 -1.37 8.36 14.38
N ASN A 74 -0.24 7.65 14.45
CA ASN A 74 -0.10 6.41 15.21
C ASN A 74 -1.19 5.36 14.88
N PRO A 75 -1.48 5.10 13.60
CA PRO A 75 -2.54 4.17 13.24
C PRO A 75 -2.11 2.73 13.48
N LYS A 76 -3.09 1.88 13.81
CA LYS A 76 -2.94 0.43 13.72
C LYS A 76 -3.35 0.02 12.32
N ILE A 77 -2.59 -0.90 11.75
CA ILE A 77 -2.72 -1.31 10.35
C ILE A 77 -3.07 -2.79 10.28
N ALA A 78 -4.18 -3.11 9.63
CA ALA A 78 -4.54 -4.50 9.36
C ALA A 78 -3.94 -4.92 8.03
N LEU A 79 -3.11 -5.96 8.06
CA LEU A 79 -2.48 -6.54 6.88
C LEU A 79 -3.22 -7.83 6.54
N LEU A 80 -3.89 -7.86 5.41
CA LEU A 80 -4.83 -8.92 5.09
C LEU A 80 -4.54 -9.61 3.75
N ASN A 81 -4.86 -10.89 3.70
CA ASN A 81 -5.01 -11.65 2.47
C ASN A 81 -6.45 -12.15 2.40
N ILE A 82 -7.39 -11.21 2.39
CA ILE A 82 -8.82 -11.46 2.47
C ILE A 82 -9.53 -10.63 1.41
N GLU A 83 -10.45 -11.26 0.71
CA GLU A 83 -11.32 -10.58 -0.24
C GLU A 83 -12.49 -9.94 0.48
N LEU A 84 -12.68 -8.63 0.30
CA LEU A 84 -13.78 -7.87 0.89
C LEU A 84 -14.66 -7.30 -0.22
N GLU A 85 -15.20 -8.19 -1.04
CA GLU A 85 -16.00 -7.84 -2.19
C GLU A 85 -17.16 -8.83 -2.31
N LEU A 86 -18.35 -8.32 -2.63
CA LEU A 86 -19.51 -9.16 -2.88
C LEU A 86 -19.38 -9.83 -4.25
N LYS A 87 -19.81 -11.08 -4.38
CA LYS A 87 -19.90 -11.77 -5.68
C LYS A 87 -20.82 -11.03 -6.64
N ALA A 88 -21.89 -10.44 -6.12
CA ALA A 88 -22.81 -9.64 -6.94
C ALA A 88 -22.14 -8.43 -7.59
N GLU A 89 -21.10 -7.88 -6.99
CA GLU A 89 -20.29 -6.80 -7.57
C GLU A 89 -19.45 -7.30 -8.75
N LYS A 90 -19.04 -8.58 -8.72
CA LYS A 90 -18.25 -9.19 -9.79
C LYS A 90 -19.12 -9.64 -10.97
N ASP A 91 -20.29 -10.21 -10.68
CA ASP A 91 -21.12 -10.92 -11.66
C ASP A 91 -22.33 -10.11 -12.11
N ASN A 92 -22.21 -8.78 -12.14
CA ASN A 92 -23.31 -7.86 -12.48
C ASN A 92 -24.03 -8.12 -13.81
N ALA A 93 -23.55 -9.06 -14.62
CA ALA A 93 -24.03 -9.21 -16.00
C ALA A 93 -24.87 -10.48 -16.26
N GLU A 94 -24.94 -11.47 -15.38
CA GLU A 94 -25.46 -12.78 -15.73
C GLU A 94 -26.51 -13.39 -14.76
N VAL A 95 -27.12 -12.61 -13.90
CA VAL A 95 -28.11 -13.17 -13.00
C VAL A 95 -29.42 -13.33 -13.75
N ARG A 96 -29.63 -14.54 -14.30
CA ARG A 96 -30.95 -14.97 -14.75
C ARG A 96 -31.73 -15.42 -13.53
N LEU A 97 -32.64 -14.59 -13.12
CA LEU A 97 -33.50 -14.85 -11.97
C LEU A 97 -34.60 -15.82 -12.33
N GLU A 98 -34.33 -17.12 -12.27
CA GLU A 98 -35.38 -18.12 -12.32
C GLU A 98 -36.13 -18.21 -10.98
N ASN A 99 -35.44 -17.86 -9.88
CA ASN A 99 -36.04 -17.81 -8.54
C ASN A 99 -35.51 -16.61 -7.75
N VAL A 100 -36.30 -15.56 -7.67
CA VAL A 100 -35.97 -14.30 -7.00
C VAL A 100 -35.75 -14.49 -5.49
N GLU A 101 -36.53 -15.39 -4.85
CA GLU A 101 -36.42 -15.63 -3.40
C GLU A 101 -35.11 -16.32 -3.03
N GLU A 102 -34.66 -17.31 -3.79
CA GLU A 102 -33.37 -17.98 -3.56
C GLU A 102 -32.22 -17.06 -3.80
N TYR A 103 -32.29 -16.25 -4.85
CA TYR A 103 -31.27 -15.25 -5.14
C TYR A 103 -31.14 -14.24 -4.02
N GLN A 104 -32.28 -13.74 -3.52
CA GLN A 104 -32.28 -12.78 -2.41
C GLN A 104 -31.68 -13.37 -1.13
N LYS A 105 -31.92 -14.63 -0.85
CA LYS A 105 -31.33 -15.32 0.31
C LYS A 105 -29.81 -15.44 0.17
N VAL A 106 -29.31 -15.73 -1.03
CA VAL A 106 -27.86 -15.81 -1.30
C VAL A 106 -27.22 -14.45 -1.14
N VAL A 107 -27.83 -13.39 -1.69
CA VAL A 107 -27.35 -12.02 -1.55
C VAL A 107 -27.31 -11.60 -0.09
N ASP A 108 -28.38 -11.87 0.68
CA ASP A 108 -28.45 -11.52 2.10
C ASP A 108 -27.38 -12.28 2.90
N ALA A 109 -27.14 -13.54 2.59
CA ALA A 109 -26.08 -14.32 3.23
C ALA A 109 -24.70 -13.75 2.93
N GLU A 110 -24.43 -13.35 1.69
CA GLU A 110 -23.15 -12.73 1.29
C GLU A 110 -22.95 -11.39 2.01
N TRP A 111 -24.00 -10.58 2.11
CA TRP A 111 -23.95 -9.32 2.83
C TRP A 111 -23.63 -9.53 4.30
N ASN A 112 -24.28 -10.49 4.95
CA ASN A 112 -24.04 -10.81 6.36
C ASN A 112 -22.61 -11.26 6.61
N ILE A 113 -22.07 -12.10 5.73
CA ILE A 113 -20.68 -12.55 5.83
C ILE A 113 -19.72 -11.37 5.67
N LEU A 114 -19.95 -10.52 4.68
CA LEU A 114 -19.11 -9.36 4.44
C LEU A 114 -19.15 -8.39 5.63
N TYR A 115 -20.34 -8.02 6.10
CA TYR A 115 -20.48 -7.11 7.24
C TYR A 115 -19.87 -7.67 8.52
N ASP A 116 -19.96 -8.98 8.76
CA ASP A 116 -19.31 -9.60 9.91
C ASP A 116 -17.78 -9.40 9.83
N LYS A 117 -17.19 -9.61 8.65
CA LYS A 117 -15.77 -9.37 8.44
C LYS A 117 -15.40 -7.90 8.67
N LEU A 118 -16.19 -6.99 8.12
CA LEU A 118 -15.94 -5.55 8.25
C LEU A 118 -16.05 -5.10 9.70
N ASP A 119 -17.07 -5.58 10.43
CA ASP A 119 -17.27 -5.26 11.84
C ASP A 119 -16.10 -5.76 12.70
N ARG A 120 -15.58 -6.94 12.43
CA ARG A 120 -14.43 -7.49 13.15
C ARG A 120 -13.15 -6.69 12.87
N ILE A 121 -12.95 -6.27 11.63
CA ILE A 121 -11.82 -5.41 11.28
C ILE A 121 -11.93 -4.06 12.00
N ALA A 122 -13.10 -3.45 12.00
CA ALA A 122 -13.32 -2.18 12.69
C ALA A 122 -13.14 -2.32 14.20
N ALA A 123 -13.62 -3.42 14.78
CA ALA A 123 -13.52 -3.69 16.23
C ALA A 123 -12.08 -3.94 16.68
N SER A 124 -11.19 -4.34 15.77
CA SER A 124 -9.77 -4.59 16.09
C SER A 124 -9.00 -3.33 16.49
N GLY A 125 -9.51 -2.17 16.15
CA GLY A 125 -8.85 -0.88 16.38
C GLY A 125 -8.00 -0.41 15.21
N ALA A 126 -7.95 -1.18 14.12
CA ALA A 126 -7.22 -0.77 12.91
C ALA A 126 -7.85 0.49 12.30
N LYS A 127 -7.01 1.39 11.83
CA LYS A 127 -7.43 2.60 11.09
C LYS A 127 -7.06 2.54 9.63
N VAL A 128 -6.07 1.74 9.29
CA VAL A 128 -5.62 1.51 7.92
C VAL A 128 -5.76 0.02 7.62
N VAL A 129 -6.43 -0.31 6.53
CA VAL A 129 -6.66 -1.70 6.11
C VAL A 129 -6.04 -1.91 4.75
N LEU A 130 -5.10 -2.85 4.68
CA LEU A 130 -4.44 -3.22 3.44
C LEU A 130 -4.73 -4.68 3.15
N SER A 131 -5.11 -4.99 1.92
CA SER A 131 -5.32 -6.37 1.52
C SER A 131 -4.66 -6.66 0.17
N LYS A 132 -4.10 -7.85 0.05
CA LYS A 132 -3.60 -8.37 -1.21
C LYS A 132 -4.75 -8.62 -2.21
N LEU A 133 -5.93 -8.94 -1.69
CA LEU A 133 -7.12 -9.25 -2.48
C LEU A 133 -8.01 -8.01 -2.64
N PRO A 134 -8.97 -8.02 -3.57
CA PRO A 134 -9.81 -6.86 -3.80
C PRO A 134 -10.66 -6.44 -2.61
N ILE A 135 -10.80 -5.12 -2.45
CA ILE A 135 -11.76 -4.51 -1.53
C ILE A 135 -12.78 -3.78 -2.39
N GLY A 136 -14.03 -4.22 -2.34
CA GLY A 136 -15.09 -3.70 -3.19
C GLY A 136 -15.69 -2.38 -2.72
N ASP A 137 -16.68 -1.91 -3.45
CA ASP A 137 -17.36 -0.63 -3.20
C ASP A 137 -18.02 -0.58 -1.82
N VAL A 138 -18.74 -1.62 -1.45
CA VAL A 138 -19.45 -1.70 -0.16
C VAL A 138 -18.47 -1.60 1.01
N ALA A 139 -17.38 -2.36 0.96
CA ALA A 139 -16.37 -2.33 2.01
C ALA A 139 -15.67 -0.97 2.07
N THR A 140 -15.35 -0.38 0.92
CA THR A 140 -14.74 0.95 0.84
C THR A 140 -15.63 1.99 1.52
N GLN A 141 -16.92 1.99 1.23
CA GLN A 141 -17.88 2.91 1.84
C GLN A 141 -18.03 2.67 3.34
N TYR A 142 -18.06 1.41 3.76
CA TYR A 142 -18.12 1.06 5.18
C TYR A 142 -16.93 1.64 5.96
N PHE A 143 -15.74 1.46 5.44
CA PHE A 143 -14.53 1.99 6.08
C PHE A 143 -14.50 3.51 6.09
N ALA A 144 -14.95 4.14 5.01
CA ALA A 144 -15.07 5.61 4.95
C ALA A 144 -16.00 6.13 6.05
N ASP A 145 -17.15 5.48 6.23
CA ASP A 145 -18.12 5.85 7.26
C ASP A 145 -17.58 5.66 8.69
N LYS A 146 -16.63 4.76 8.87
CA LYS A 146 -15.97 4.51 10.17
C LYS A 146 -14.71 5.35 10.38
N GLY A 147 -14.37 6.24 9.46
CA GLY A 147 -13.17 7.05 9.54
C GLY A 147 -11.89 6.24 9.33
N MET A 148 -11.96 5.17 8.54
CA MET A 148 -10.84 4.29 8.26
C MET A 148 -10.41 4.42 6.80
N PHE A 149 -9.14 4.12 6.53
CA PHE A 149 -8.57 4.04 5.19
C PHE A 149 -8.47 2.58 4.76
N CYS A 150 -8.68 2.30 3.48
CA CYS A 150 -8.46 0.97 2.94
C CYS A 150 -7.78 1.01 1.57
N ALA A 151 -7.00 -0.01 1.28
CA ALA A 151 -6.40 -0.23 -0.02
C ALA A 151 -6.42 -1.72 -0.35
N GLY A 152 -7.12 -2.09 -1.41
CA GLY A 152 -7.17 -3.44 -1.92
C GLY A 152 -6.12 -3.66 -3.00
N ARG A 153 -5.94 -4.91 -3.40
CA ARG A 153 -5.02 -5.31 -4.47
C ARG A 153 -3.59 -4.81 -4.28
N VAL A 154 -3.13 -4.78 -3.03
CA VAL A 154 -1.77 -4.38 -2.71
C VAL A 154 -0.82 -5.47 -3.20
N VAL A 155 0.23 -5.08 -3.91
CA VAL A 155 1.24 -6.01 -4.43
C VAL A 155 1.92 -6.73 -3.26
N GLU A 156 2.14 -8.03 -3.40
CA GLU A 156 2.68 -8.87 -2.33
C GLU A 156 4.01 -8.34 -1.77
N GLU A 157 4.90 -7.88 -2.63
CA GLU A 157 6.17 -7.29 -2.20
C GLU A 157 5.98 -6.06 -1.32
N ASP A 158 5.04 -5.19 -1.68
CA ASP A 158 4.75 -3.98 -0.93
C ASP A 158 4.12 -4.32 0.42
N LEU A 159 3.23 -5.30 0.44
CA LEU A 159 2.60 -5.75 1.68
C LEU A 159 3.64 -6.38 2.62
N ASN A 160 4.55 -7.18 2.09
CA ASN A 160 5.64 -7.79 2.87
C ASN A 160 6.59 -6.75 3.44
N ARG A 161 6.96 -5.72 2.66
CA ARG A 161 7.79 -4.63 3.14
C ARG A 161 7.09 -3.87 4.26
N THR A 162 5.81 -3.61 4.11
CA THR A 162 5.00 -2.96 5.14
C THR A 162 5.00 -3.78 6.42
N MET A 163 4.80 -5.09 6.32
CA MET A 163 4.83 -6.00 7.46
C MET A 163 6.18 -5.97 8.17
N LYS A 164 7.27 -6.03 7.43
CA LYS A 164 8.62 -6.05 8.01
C LYS A 164 9.01 -4.71 8.64
N SER A 165 8.54 -3.60 8.07
CA SER A 165 8.79 -2.27 8.63
C SER A 165 7.91 -1.93 9.80
N CYS A 166 6.64 -2.23 9.71
CA CYS A 166 5.62 -1.81 10.68
C CYS A 166 5.28 -2.87 11.72
N GLY A 167 5.76 -4.08 11.54
CA GLY A 167 5.45 -5.22 12.40
C GLY A 167 4.14 -5.89 12.03
N GLY A 168 3.60 -6.68 12.95
CA GLY A 168 2.38 -7.43 12.71
C GLY A 168 2.58 -8.63 11.79
N SER A 169 1.48 -9.15 11.26
CA SER A 169 1.50 -10.27 10.33
C SER A 169 0.32 -10.20 9.38
N ILE A 170 0.49 -10.78 8.20
CA ILE A 170 -0.56 -10.85 7.19
C ILE A 170 -1.53 -11.96 7.57
N GLN A 171 -2.81 -11.62 7.73
CA GLN A 171 -3.85 -12.53 8.17
C GLN A 171 -4.76 -12.97 7.02
N SER A 172 -5.07 -14.26 6.99
CA SER A 172 -6.05 -14.81 6.04
C SER A 172 -7.45 -14.94 6.64
N THR A 173 -7.62 -14.54 7.89
CA THR A 173 -8.90 -14.55 8.59
C THR A 173 -9.02 -13.31 9.47
N VAL A 174 -10.25 -12.84 9.67
CA VAL A 174 -10.53 -11.69 10.54
C VAL A 174 -10.60 -12.06 12.03
N HIS A 175 -10.54 -13.34 12.35
CA HIS A 175 -10.67 -13.84 13.74
C HIS A 175 -9.45 -13.58 14.60
N ASP A 176 -8.28 -13.41 13.99
CA ASP A 176 -7.00 -13.28 14.69
C ASP A 176 -6.46 -11.84 14.68
N LEU A 177 -7.32 -10.85 14.49
CA LEU A 177 -6.92 -9.45 14.50
C LEU A 177 -6.82 -8.93 15.94
N ASN A 178 -5.59 -8.73 16.39
CA ASN A 178 -5.27 -8.23 17.74
C ASN A 178 -3.99 -7.40 17.67
N ASP A 179 -3.56 -6.85 18.80
CA ASP A 179 -2.39 -5.98 18.86
C ASP A 179 -1.09 -6.66 18.40
N GLU A 180 -1.00 -7.99 18.48
CA GLU A 180 0.16 -8.74 18.00
C GLU A 180 0.19 -8.89 16.48
N THR A 181 -0.98 -8.99 15.85
CA THR A 181 -1.10 -9.16 14.40
C THR A 181 -1.24 -7.86 13.63
N LEU A 182 -1.61 -6.78 14.31
CA LEU A 182 -1.72 -5.46 13.68
C LEU A 182 -0.34 -4.79 13.59
N ALA A 183 -0.09 -4.16 12.46
CA ALA A 183 1.09 -3.34 12.27
C ALA A 183 0.86 -1.92 12.80
N THR A 184 1.94 -1.18 13.02
CA THR A 184 1.88 0.21 13.49
C THR A 184 2.93 1.06 12.79
N CYS A 185 2.67 2.37 12.73
CA CYS A 185 3.68 3.36 12.32
C CYS A 185 3.34 4.68 12.99
N GLU A 186 4.25 5.65 12.94
CA GLU A 186 3.98 6.97 13.53
C GLU A 186 2.98 7.77 12.71
N THR A 187 3.14 7.77 11.38
CA THR A 187 2.26 8.52 10.48
C THR A 187 1.99 7.73 9.22
N PHE A 188 0.75 7.63 8.85
CA PHE A 188 0.30 7.17 7.53
C PHE A 188 -0.27 8.35 6.77
N GLU A 189 0.08 8.47 5.49
CA GLU A 189 -0.44 9.52 4.61
C GLU A 189 -0.61 9.00 3.19
N GLU A 190 -1.76 9.29 2.59
CA GLU A 190 -1.97 9.08 1.16
C GLU A 190 -1.89 10.44 0.48
N LYS A 191 -0.93 10.61 -0.42
CA LYS A 191 -0.72 11.87 -1.11
C LYS A 191 -0.28 11.67 -2.57
N GLN A 192 -0.39 12.73 -3.35
CA GLN A 192 -0.03 12.71 -4.75
C GLN A 192 1.46 12.96 -4.94
N VAL A 193 2.09 12.15 -5.80
CA VAL A 193 3.46 12.33 -6.26
C VAL A 193 3.41 12.35 -7.79
N GLY A 194 3.65 13.52 -8.39
CA GLY A 194 3.48 13.68 -9.83
C GLY A 194 2.02 13.47 -10.24
N GLY A 195 1.77 12.63 -11.23
CA GLY A 195 0.42 12.27 -11.68
C GLY A 195 -0.20 11.08 -10.96
N GLU A 196 0.46 10.54 -9.95
CA GLU A 196 0.05 9.32 -9.27
C GLU A 196 -0.10 9.53 -7.77
N ARG A 197 -0.98 8.75 -7.14
CA ARG A 197 -1.17 8.80 -5.70
C ARG A 197 -0.43 7.64 -5.04
N PHE A 198 0.17 7.92 -3.88
CA PHE A 198 0.97 6.98 -3.12
C PHE A 198 0.51 6.90 -1.67
N ASN A 199 0.67 5.71 -1.09
CA ASN A 199 0.49 5.47 0.33
C ASN A 199 1.86 5.50 1.00
N PHE A 200 2.01 6.32 2.05
CA PHE A 200 3.26 6.51 2.78
C PHE A 200 3.12 6.06 4.23
N PHE A 201 4.10 5.30 4.68
CA PHE A 201 4.20 4.85 6.07
C PHE A 201 5.51 5.37 6.65
N TYR A 202 5.42 6.32 7.57
CA TYR A 202 6.57 6.97 8.19
C TYR A 202 6.72 6.54 9.65
N GLY A 203 7.97 6.55 10.14
CA GLY A 203 8.23 6.22 11.53
C GLY A 203 7.88 4.78 11.86
N CYS A 204 8.35 3.85 11.03
CA CYS A 204 8.07 2.43 11.20
C CYS A 204 8.91 1.87 12.35
N PRO A 205 8.31 1.13 13.31
CA PRO A 205 9.01 0.71 14.52
C PRO A 205 10.15 -0.27 14.28
N LYS A 206 10.12 -1.02 13.20
CA LYS A 206 11.16 -1.99 12.86
C LYS A 206 12.28 -1.39 12.02
N SER A 207 12.03 -0.32 11.28
CA SER A 207 13.01 0.42 10.45
C SER A 207 13.88 -0.45 9.55
N GLN A 208 13.34 -1.56 9.04
CA GLN A 208 14.08 -2.52 8.23
C GLN A 208 13.90 -2.34 6.73
N SER A 209 13.19 -1.28 6.31
CA SER A 209 12.96 -1.01 4.90
C SER A 209 12.96 0.46 4.59
N CYS A 210 13.22 0.79 3.35
CA CYS A 210 13.12 2.14 2.83
C CYS A 210 12.61 2.08 1.39
N THR A 211 12.15 3.21 0.88
CA THR A 211 11.63 3.31 -0.49
C THR A 211 12.26 4.50 -1.18
N ILE A 212 12.73 4.29 -2.39
CA ILE A 212 13.23 5.35 -3.25
C ILE A 212 12.19 5.60 -4.34
N ILE A 213 11.66 6.81 -4.39
CA ILE A 213 10.73 7.23 -5.44
C ILE A 213 11.53 7.96 -6.49
N VAL A 214 11.81 7.26 -7.60
CA VAL A 214 12.63 7.77 -8.69
C VAL A 214 11.77 8.63 -9.61
N ARG A 215 12.21 9.86 -9.84
CA ARG A 215 11.57 10.79 -10.76
C ARG A 215 12.49 11.05 -11.97
N GLY A 216 11.92 11.32 -13.11
CA GLY A 216 12.68 11.63 -14.30
C GLY A 216 11.86 11.57 -15.58
N GLY A 217 12.39 12.18 -16.66
CA GLY A 217 11.65 12.34 -17.91
C GLY A 217 11.69 11.15 -18.87
N ALA A 218 12.66 10.25 -18.71
CA ALA A 218 12.83 9.13 -19.64
C ALA A 218 12.73 7.80 -18.91
N GLU A 219 11.80 6.97 -19.34
CA GLU A 219 11.58 5.65 -18.77
C GLU A 219 12.83 4.77 -18.81
N GLN A 220 13.56 4.82 -19.91
CA GLN A 220 14.81 4.06 -20.08
C GLN A 220 15.86 4.47 -19.04
N PHE A 221 15.95 5.75 -18.72
CA PHE A 221 16.88 6.26 -17.72
C PHE A 221 16.49 5.77 -16.30
N MET A 222 15.19 5.73 -16.00
CA MET A 222 14.70 5.21 -14.73
C MET A 222 15.00 3.71 -14.58
N GLU A 223 14.90 2.94 -15.65
CA GLU A 223 15.24 1.52 -15.65
C GLU A 223 16.73 1.27 -15.39
N GLU A 224 17.60 2.06 -16.03
CA GLU A 224 19.04 1.99 -15.79
C GLU A 224 19.39 2.34 -14.35
N THR A 225 18.74 3.34 -13.79
CA THR A 225 18.89 3.73 -12.39
C THR A 225 18.48 2.61 -11.46
N GLU A 226 17.34 1.99 -11.73
CA GLU A 226 16.84 0.85 -10.94
C GLU A 226 17.85 -0.30 -10.94
N ARG A 227 18.42 -0.64 -12.10
CA ARG A 227 19.45 -1.68 -12.18
C ARG A 227 20.69 -1.31 -11.37
N SER A 228 21.15 -0.08 -11.47
CA SER A 228 22.32 0.40 -10.72
C SER A 228 22.10 0.35 -9.22
N LEU A 229 20.87 0.61 -8.75
CA LEU A 229 20.54 0.57 -7.34
C LEU A 229 20.51 -0.86 -6.79
N HIS A 230 20.20 -1.87 -7.64
CA HIS A 230 20.20 -3.27 -7.24
C HIS A 230 21.58 -3.92 -7.30
N ASP A 231 22.51 -3.35 -8.06
CA ASP A 231 23.89 -3.80 -8.14
C ASP A 231 24.73 -3.18 -7.00
#